data_55def6fa20a8118f68ce550f33efc9a8
#
_entry.id   55def6fa20a8118f68ce550f33efc9a8
#
_cell.length_a   1.000
_cell.length_b   1.000
_cell.length_c   1.000
_cell.angle_alpha   90.00
_cell.angle_beta   90.00
_cell.angle_gamma   90.00
#
_symmetry.space_group_name_H-M   'P 1'
#
loop_
_entity.id
_entity.type
_entity.pdbx_description
1 polymer ?
#
loop_
_entity_poly.entity_id
_entity_poly.type
_entity_poly.pdbx_seq_one_letter_code
_entity_poly.pdbx_strand_id
1 'polypeptide(L)'
;MKLQKKKPVELEIIDLAFGGKGLAKPDGYPIFVDRTVPGDTIIARITRKKKSFAEARLVSIEKPSPLRKVPTCKYADHCGGCRWQTLGYGTQLEYKQRHVIESLEHIGLLKGIEVLPVISSKKIFEFRNKMEFSCTTNRWLMPEELENPDIKKGFGLGLHVPGTFDRILDIDRCLIQPDMGNEIMEHVRRYILASGVPAYGLRSHEGFWRFLMLRSSSAFKTWMVNIVTKEENDALLIPLAQTLKKTFPSIVSIVNNVTAKKAGIATGEYENLLLGERFIREKLGRFTFEISANSFFQTNTTGAEQLYSLVSEYADLKGYETVVDLYSGTGTIPIWLSDRAKKVVGIEIVESAVIDARKNATLNDIKNCEFFVGDIKDVLPGLDASCDVMIIDPPRVGMHKDVVAQVLSIAPPRIIYVSCNPATLARDLGMLKERYRVVKVQPVDMFPHTFHIESVALLEAL
;
A
#
# COMPACT_ATOMS: atom_id res chain seq x y z
N MET A 1 -21.66 20.15 25.01
CA MET A 1 -20.81 19.35 25.94
C MET A 1 -19.44 19.98 26.14
N LYS A 2 -18.96 20.23 27.39
CA LYS A 2 -17.57 20.73 27.60
C LYS A 2 -16.56 19.59 27.54
N LEU A 3 -15.99 19.34 26.38
CA LEU A 3 -14.93 18.37 26.21
C LEU A 3 -13.65 18.84 26.91
N GLN A 4 -13.20 18.09 27.92
CA GLN A 4 -11.96 18.36 28.65
C GLN A 4 -10.90 17.31 28.23
N LYS A 5 -9.67 17.79 27.96
CA LYS A 5 -8.53 16.94 27.64
C LYS A 5 -8.26 15.93 28.78
N LYS A 6 -8.00 14.68 28.46
CA LYS A 6 -7.74 13.57 29.41
C LYS A 6 -8.94 13.06 30.23
N LYS A 7 -10.13 13.69 30.22
CA LYS A 7 -11.30 13.12 30.88
C LYS A 7 -11.99 12.09 29.99
N PRO A 8 -12.51 10.99 30.58
CA PRO A 8 -13.37 10.05 29.87
C PRO A 8 -14.66 10.75 29.42
N VAL A 9 -15.14 10.33 28.26
CA VAL A 9 -16.41 10.80 27.69
C VAL A 9 -17.09 9.61 27.03
N GLU A 10 -18.39 9.48 27.25
CA GLU A 10 -19.23 8.53 26.55
C GLU A 10 -19.60 9.08 25.18
N LEU A 11 -19.46 8.24 24.15
CA LEU A 11 -19.69 8.60 22.75
C LEU A 11 -20.41 7.47 22.03
N GLU A 12 -21.34 7.83 21.16
CA GLU A 12 -21.91 6.93 20.16
C GLU A 12 -21.17 7.13 18.83
N ILE A 13 -20.67 6.05 18.27
CA ILE A 13 -20.02 6.06 16.96
C ILE A 13 -21.08 5.96 15.88
N ILE A 14 -21.23 7.02 15.11
CA ILE A 14 -22.28 7.13 14.09
C ILE A 14 -21.79 6.76 12.69
N ASP A 15 -20.47 6.80 12.46
CA ASP A 15 -19.90 6.63 11.13
C ASP A 15 -18.42 6.21 11.16
N LEU A 16 -17.86 5.87 9.96
CA LEU A 16 -16.43 5.71 9.72
C LEU A 16 -15.93 6.80 8.79
N ALA A 17 -14.92 7.53 9.24
CA ALA A 17 -14.24 8.51 8.43
C ALA A 17 -13.20 7.83 7.50
N PHE A 18 -12.91 8.45 6.36
CA PHE A 18 -11.74 8.08 5.56
C PHE A 18 -10.47 8.13 6.43
N GLY A 19 -9.63 7.09 6.35
CA GLY A 19 -8.52 6.88 7.28
C GLY A 19 -8.83 5.86 8.39
N GLY A 20 -10.07 5.34 8.43
CA GLY A 20 -10.46 4.17 9.21
C GLY A 20 -10.80 4.42 10.66
N LYS A 21 -10.96 5.68 11.10
CA LYS A 21 -11.41 6.03 12.45
C LYS A 21 -12.93 6.12 12.50
N GLY A 22 -13.53 5.63 13.59
CA GLY A 22 -14.92 5.91 13.89
C GLY A 22 -15.15 7.38 14.18
N LEU A 23 -16.31 7.87 13.80
CA LEU A 23 -16.76 9.24 13.96
C LEU A 23 -17.94 9.33 14.95
N ALA A 24 -17.78 10.14 15.97
CA ALA A 24 -18.87 10.62 16.83
C ALA A 24 -19.08 12.12 16.61
N LYS A 25 -20.32 12.61 16.78
CA LYS A 25 -20.64 14.05 16.61
C LYS A 25 -21.51 14.58 17.75
N PRO A 26 -21.09 14.54 19.05
CA PRO A 26 -21.86 15.14 20.11
C PRO A 26 -21.98 16.65 19.88
N ASP A 27 -23.21 17.18 19.98
CA ASP A 27 -23.55 18.60 19.71
C ASP A 27 -22.98 19.12 18.36
N GLY A 28 -22.90 18.24 17.34
CA GLY A 28 -22.37 18.56 16.00
C GLY A 28 -20.84 18.65 15.89
N TYR A 29 -20.09 18.43 16.99
CA TYR A 29 -18.63 18.52 17.00
C TYR A 29 -17.97 17.18 16.71
N PRO A 30 -17.17 17.04 15.62
CA PRO A 30 -16.58 15.77 15.22
C PRO A 30 -15.50 15.26 16.20
N ILE A 31 -15.60 14.00 16.59
CA ILE A 31 -14.59 13.30 17.38
C ILE A 31 -14.22 12.00 16.67
N PHE A 32 -12.95 11.83 16.36
CA PHE A 32 -12.42 10.64 15.70
C PHE A 32 -11.82 9.69 16.72
N VAL A 33 -12.24 8.42 16.67
CA VAL A 33 -11.81 7.38 17.60
C VAL A 33 -11.34 6.15 16.84
N ASP A 34 -10.11 5.73 17.10
CA ASP A 34 -9.58 4.51 16.48
C ASP A 34 -10.25 3.25 17.05
N ARG A 35 -10.34 2.17 16.22
CA ARG A 35 -10.80 0.82 16.62
C ARG A 35 -12.25 0.74 17.02
N THR A 36 -13.05 1.65 16.53
CA THR A 36 -14.50 1.69 16.79
C THR A 36 -15.27 1.40 15.50
N VAL A 37 -16.49 0.92 15.67
CA VAL A 37 -17.40 0.52 14.61
C VAL A 37 -18.68 1.34 14.73
N PRO A 38 -19.31 1.80 13.66
CA PRO A 38 -20.57 2.51 13.72
C PRO A 38 -21.64 1.70 14.47
N GLY A 39 -22.32 2.36 15.43
CA GLY A 39 -23.25 1.74 16.36
C GLY A 39 -22.63 1.29 17.69
N ASP A 40 -21.30 1.42 17.87
CA ASP A 40 -20.69 1.24 19.19
C ASP A 40 -21.07 2.39 20.11
N THR A 41 -21.44 2.11 21.38
CA THR A 41 -21.38 3.05 22.49
C THR A 41 -20.11 2.80 23.28
N ILE A 42 -19.30 3.84 23.45
CA ILE A 42 -17.94 3.72 23.98
C ILE A 42 -17.63 4.73 25.07
N ILE A 43 -16.68 4.40 25.93
CA ILE A 43 -15.94 5.40 26.71
C ILE A 43 -14.63 5.70 25.97
N ALA A 44 -14.40 6.98 25.70
CA ALA A 44 -13.19 7.44 25.04
C ALA A 44 -12.51 8.56 25.84
N ARG A 45 -11.19 8.71 25.68
CA ARG A 45 -10.40 9.77 26.30
C ARG A 45 -9.85 10.69 25.24
N ILE A 46 -10.18 11.99 25.32
CA ILE A 46 -9.70 13.01 24.38
C ILE A 46 -8.19 13.13 24.48
N THR A 47 -7.51 12.87 23.36
CA THR A 47 -6.04 12.96 23.22
C THR A 47 -5.62 14.28 22.61
N ARG A 48 -6.39 14.77 21.62
CA ARG A 48 -6.12 16.01 20.89
C ARG A 48 -7.42 16.76 20.67
N LYS A 49 -7.42 18.07 20.87
CA LYS A 49 -8.57 18.94 20.60
C LYS A 49 -8.13 20.09 19.71
N LYS A 50 -8.86 20.32 18.62
CA LYS A 50 -8.74 21.46 17.72
C LYS A 50 -10.05 22.25 17.68
N LYS A 51 -10.09 23.39 16.98
CA LYS A 51 -11.29 24.21 16.84
C LYS A 51 -12.43 23.46 16.14
N SER A 52 -12.11 22.67 15.11
CA SER A 52 -13.07 21.99 14.21
C SER A 52 -13.28 20.51 14.52
N PHE A 53 -12.40 19.86 15.31
CA PHE A 53 -12.52 18.43 15.63
C PHE A 53 -11.69 18.04 16.86
N ALA A 54 -11.93 16.83 17.39
CA ALA A 54 -11.04 16.18 18.34
C ALA A 54 -10.64 14.78 17.90
N GLU A 55 -9.55 14.28 18.48
CA GLU A 55 -9.16 12.87 18.42
C GLU A 55 -9.23 12.29 19.83
N ALA A 56 -9.72 11.07 19.94
CA ALA A 56 -9.83 10.37 21.19
C ALA A 56 -9.29 8.93 21.09
N ARG A 57 -8.87 8.41 22.22
CA ARG A 57 -8.47 7.01 22.37
C ARG A 57 -9.60 6.23 23.02
N LEU A 58 -9.95 5.10 22.46
CA LEU A 58 -10.89 4.13 23.02
C LEU A 58 -10.37 3.67 24.41
N VAL A 59 -11.25 3.66 25.40
CA VAL A 59 -11.01 3.13 26.75
C VAL A 59 -11.77 1.81 26.92
N SER A 60 -13.08 1.80 26.69
CA SER A 60 -13.93 0.61 26.75
C SER A 60 -15.09 0.72 25.74
N ILE A 61 -15.64 -0.43 25.40
CA ILE A 61 -16.88 -0.53 24.61
C ILE A 61 -17.98 -0.93 25.60
N GLU A 62 -18.93 -0.03 25.82
CA GLU A 62 -20.05 -0.25 26.74
C GLU A 62 -21.16 -1.08 26.08
N LYS A 63 -21.45 -0.74 24.82
CA LYS A 63 -22.40 -1.49 24.00
C LYS A 63 -21.80 -1.71 22.61
N PRO A 64 -21.47 -2.97 22.27
CA PRO A 64 -20.91 -3.26 20.96
C PRO A 64 -21.97 -3.12 19.86
N SER A 65 -21.55 -2.62 18.71
CA SER A 65 -22.35 -2.56 17.49
C SER A 65 -22.71 -3.96 16.97
N PRO A 66 -23.92 -4.16 16.41
CA PRO A 66 -24.28 -5.40 15.70
C PRO A 66 -23.42 -5.64 14.43
N LEU A 67 -22.78 -4.60 13.88
CA LEU A 67 -21.84 -4.70 12.74
C LEU A 67 -20.48 -5.24 13.16
N ARG A 68 -20.19 -5.29 14.47
CA ARG A 68 -18.88 -5.70 14.99
C ARG A 68 -18.70 -7.23 14.79
N LYS A 69 -17.51 -7.60 14.33
CA LYS A 69 -17.07 -8.98 14.19
C LYS A 69 -15.85 -9.24 15.08
N VAL A 70 -15.71 -10.46 15.54
CA VAL A 70 -14.46 -10.89 16.20
C VAL A 70 -13.38 -11.01 15.12
N PRO A 71 -12.25 -10.30 15.24
CA PRO A 71 -11.19 -10.39 14.26
C PRO A 71 -10.52 -11.77 14.28
N THR A 72 -10.18 -12.30 13.13
CA THR A 72 -9.45 -13.57 13.00
C THR A 72 -7.99 -13.44 13.48
N CYS A 73 -7.38 -12.25 13.30
CA CYS A 73 -6.01 -11.98 13.70
C CYS A 73 -5.94 -11.56 15.18
N LYS A 74 -5.18 -12.27 16.00
CA LYS A 74 -4.98 -11.93 17.43
C LYS A 74 -4.32 -10.55 17.64
N TYR A 75 -3.66 -10.01 16.61
CA TYR A 75 -3.00 -8.70 16.66
C TYR A 75 -3.85 -7.55 16.14
N ALA A 76 -5.09 -7.79 15.69
CA ALA A 76 -5.93 -6.79 15.01
C ALA A 76 -6.11 -5.51 15.84
N ASP A 77 -6.20 -5.63 17.18
CA ASP A 77 -6.39 -4.49 18.07
C ASP A 77 -5.12 -3.66 18.29
N HIS A 78 -3.95 -4.16 17.88
CA HIS A 78 -2.66 -3.53 18.19
C HIS A 78 -1.80 -3.27 16.95
N CYS A 79 -1.99 -4.03 15.88
CA CYS A 79 -1.24 -3.92 14.63
C CYS A 79 -1.69 -2.69 13.80
N GLY A 80 -0.71 -2.03 13.17
CA GLY A 80 -0.96 -0.90 12.26
C GLY A 80 -1.44 -1.30 10.87
N GLY A 81 -1.44 -2.59 10.52
CA GLY A 81 -1.82 -3.08 9.20
C GLY A 81 -3.33 -3.14 8.98
N CYS A 82 -3.97 -4.19 9.49
CA CYS A 82 -5.41 -4.43 9.32
C CYS A 82 -6.23 -3.66 10.36
N ARG A 83 -6.90 -2.59 9.93
CA ARG A 83 -7.64 -1.72 10.87
C ARG A 83 -9.14 -2.01 10.91
N TRP A 84 -9.66 -2.82 9.98
CA TRP A 84 -11.08 -3.07 9.78
C TRP A 84 -11.47 -4.56 9.90
N GLN A 85 -10.61 -5.40 10.51
CA GLN A 85 -11.00 -6.80 10.75
C GLN A 85 -12.18 -6.96 11.72
N THR A 86 -12.49 -5.92 12.48
CA THR A 86 -13.69 -5.84 13.35
C THR A 86 -14.97 -5.56 12.60
N LEU A 87 -14.92 -5.35 11.28
CA LEU A 87 -16.07 -5.17 10.39
C LEU A 87 -16.23 -6.33 9.44
N GLY A 88 -17.49 -6.72 9.17
CA GLY A 88 -17.80 -7.67 8.11
C GLY A 88 -17.31 -7.17 6.74
N TYR A 89 -16.84 -8.09 5.86
CA TYR A 89 -16.22 -7.69 4.60
C TYR A 89 -17.20 -6.92 3.68
N GLY A 90 -18.47 -7.31 3.61
CA GLY A 90 -19.49 -6.55 2.88
C GLY A 90 -19.60 -5.11 3.37
N THR A 91 -19.64 -4.90 4.68
CA THR A 91 -19.68 -3.57 5.29
C THR A 91 -18.41 -2.75 4.99
N GLN A 92 -17.23 -3.42 4.93
CA GLN A 92 -16.00 -2.72 4.49
C GLN A 92 -16.14 -2.17 3.07
N LEU A 93 -16.72 -2.94 2.13
CA LEU A 93 -16.94 -2.52 0.74
C LEU A 93 -17.92 -1.34 0.64
N GLU A 94 -19.02 -1.39 1.39
CA GLU A 94 -20.02 -0.30 1.46
C GLU A 94 -19.36 1.02 1.93
N TYR A 95 -18.56 0.99 3.00
CA TYR A 95 -17.85 2.16 3.48
C TYR A 95 -16.79 2.67 2.49
N LYS A 96 -16.09 1.77 1.81
CA LYS A 96 -15.12 2.14 0.76
C LYS A 96 -15.79 2.87 -0.40
N GLN A 97 -16.91 2.35 -0.90
CA GLN A 97 -17.69 3.03 -1.94
C GLN A 97 -18.17 4.41 -1.47
N ARG A 98 -18.73 4.49 -0.27
CA ARG A 98 -19.22 5.73 0.30
C ARG A 98 -18.11 6.79 0.44
N HIS A 99 -16.92 6.41 0.88
CA HIS A 99 -15.77 7.34 0.96
C HIS A 99 -15.37 7.90 -0.40
N VAL A 100 -15.50 7.13 -1.49
CA VAL A 100 -15.26 7.62 -2.85
C VAL A 100 -16.33 8.64 -3.22
N ILE A 101 -17.63 8.32 -3.02
CA ILE A 101 -18.75 9.21 -3.31
C ILE A 101 -18.60 10.53 -2.55
N GLU A 102 -18.44 10.46 -1.23
CA GLU A 102 -18.29 11.64 -0.36
C GLU A 102 -17.08 12.51 -0.75
N SER A 103 -15.97 11.89 -1.17
CA SER A 103 -14.80 12.63 -1.65
C SER A 103 -15.10 13.38 -2.94
N LEU A 104 -15.75 12.74 -3.91
CA LEU A 104 -16.15 13.39 -5.17
C LEU A 104 -17.10 14.56 -4.93
N GLU A 105 -18.11 14.39 -4.06
CA GLU A 105 -19.11 15.42 -3.80
C GLU A 105 -18.57 16.60 -2.99
N HIS A 106 -17.77 16.33 -1.93
CA HIS A 106 -17.37 17.36 -0.96
C HIS A 106 -16.00 17.98 -1.26
N ILE A 107 -15.09 17.25 -1.88
CA ILE A 107 -13.73 17.74 -2.22
C ILE A 107 -13.68 18.16 -3.68
N GLY A 108 -14.10 17.29 -4.60
CA GLY A 108 -14.11 17.54 -6.03
C GLY A 108 -15.21 18.50 -6.47
N LEU A 109 -16.24 18.68 -5.64
CA LEU A 109 -17.48 19.41 -5.99
C LEU A 109 -18.11 18.84 -7.27
N LEU A 110 -18.05 17.51 -7.40
CA LEU A 110 -18.55 16.71 -8.51
C LEU A 110 -19.77 15.92 -8.03
N LYS A 111 -20.97 16.44 -8.35
CA LYS A 111 -22.24 15.81 -7.96
C LYS A 111 -22.79 14.94 -9.07
N GLY A 112 -23.47 13.85 -8.70
CA GLY A 112 -24.15 12.97 -9.66
C GLY A 112 -23.22 12.11 -10.52
N ILE A 113 -21.94 11.99 -10.15
CA ILE A 113 -21.02 11.06 -10.81
C ILE A 113 -21.43 9.64 -10.45
N GLU A 114 -21.52 8.78 -11.46
CA GLU A 114 -21.78 7.34 -11.26
C GLU A 114 -20.56 6.69 -10.59
N VAL A 115 -20.73 6.25 -9.34
CA VAL A 115 -19.78 5.43 -8.62
C VAL A 115 -20.31 4.01 -8.51
N LEU A 116 -19.70 3.11 -9.26
CA LEU A 116 -20.13 1.70 -9.32
C LEU A 116 -19.85 0.98 -7.99
N PRO A 117 -20.53 -0.16 -7.72
CA PRO A 117 -20.23 -1.00 -6.56
C PRO A 117 -18.76 -1.43 -6.55
N VAL A 118 -18.14 -1.52 -5.36
CA VAL A 118 -16.73 -1.91 -5.24
C VAL A 118 -16.48 -3.30 -5.81
N ILE A 119 -15.51 -3.44 -6.71
CA ILE A 119 -15.00 -4.76 -7.11
C ILE A 119 -14.29 -5.37 -5.90
N SER A 120 -14.84 -6.48 -5.40
CA SER A 120 -14.29 -7.16 -4.22
C SER A 120 -12.99 -7.90 -4.51
N SER A 121 -12.12 -8.01 -3.50
CA SER A 121 -10.95 -8.87 -3.60
C SER A 121 -11.35 -10.35 -3.65
N LYS A 122 -10.71 -11.13 -4.51
CA LYS A 122 -10.93 -12.59 -4.61
C LYS A 122 -10.48 -13.35 -3.36
N LYS A 123 -9.50 -12.79 -2.64
CA LYS A 123 -9.01 -13.29 -1.35
C LYS A 123 -8.97 -12.15 -0.35
N ILE A 124 -9.48 -12.36 0.84
CA ILE A 124 -9.43 -11.36 1.92
C ILE A 124 -8.27 -11.62 2.90
N PHE A 125 -7.68 -12.82 2.87
CA PHE A 125 -6.45 -13.22 3.53
C PHE A 125 -5.49 -13.80 2.50
N GLU A 126 -4.20 -13.93 2.83
CA GLU A 126 -3.14 -14.45 1.96
C GLU A 126 -3.05 -13.78 0.58
N PHE A 127 -3.50 -12.53 0.48
CA PHE A 127 -3.48 -11.80 -0.79
C PHE A 127 -2.18 -11.02 -1.00
N ARG A 128 -1.47 -10.70 0.10
CA ARG A 128 -0.35 -9.76 0.08
C ARG A 128 0.96 -10.47 -0.26
N ASN A 129 1.53 -10.11 -1.40
CA ASN A 129 2.75 -10.72 -1.94
C ASN A 129 4.05 -10.05 -1.45
N LYS A 130 3.99 -8.92 -0.75
CA LYS A 130 5.16 -8.24 -0.18
C LYS A 130 4.88 -7.81 1.24
N MET A 131 5.74 -8.22 2.19
CA MET A 131 5.71 -7.80 3.58
C MET A 131 7.05 -7.18 4.00
N GLU A 132 6.97 -6.18 4.88
CA GLU A 132 8.12 -5.51 5.47
C GLU A 132 7.97 -5.57 6.99
N PHE A 133 8.87 -6.29 7.64
CA PHE A 133 8.90 -6.43 9.10
C PHE A 133 10.08 -5.66 9.66
N SER A 134 9.85 -4.90 10.72
CA SER A 134 10.88 -4.15 11.43
C SER A 134 11.50 -4.98 12.55
N CYS A 135 12.83 -4.91 12.70
CA CYS A 135 13.54 -5.45 13.84
C CYS A 135 13.61 -4.40 14.97
N THR A 136 13.59 -4.84 16.21
CA THR A 136 13.80 -3.99 17.39
C THR A 136 14.45 -4.75 18.52
N THR A 137 15.22 -4.05 19.36
CA THR A 137 15.74 -4.61 20.63
C THR A 137 14.77 -4.43 21.78
N ASN A 138 13.66 -3.71 21.57
CA ASN A 138 12.73 -3.33 22.61
C ASN A 138 11.29 -3.39 22.09
N ARG A 139 10.78 -4.63 21.96
CA ARG A 139 9.42 -4.87 21.42
C ARG A 139 8.35 -4.20 22.28
N TRP A 140 7.27 -3.79 21.65
CA TRP A 140 6.09 -3.31 22.35
C TRP A 140 5.33 -4.51 22.94
N LEU A 141 5.06 -4.46 24.24
CA LEU A 141 4.29 -5.49 24.95
C LEU A 141 2.79 -5.22 24.80
N MET A 142 2.04 -6.26 24.51
CA MET A 142 0.57 -6.19 24.51
C MET A 142 0.07 -6.00 25.96
N PRO A 143 -1.15 -5.44 26.14
CA PRO A 143 -1.71 -5.23 27.47
C PRO A 143 -1.68 -6.47 28.37
N GLU A 144 -1.99 -7.63 27.80
CA GLU A 144 -2.01 -8.93 28.50
C GLU A 144 -0.60 -9.33 28.98
N GLU A 145 0.43 -8.96 28.23
CA GLU A 145 1.82 -9.24 28.60
C GLU A 145 2.33 -8.31 29.72
N LEU A 146 1.75 -7.12 29.85
CA LEU A 146 2.11 -6.16 30.92
C LEU A 146 1.67 -6.62 32.31
N GLU A 147 0.71 -7.53 32.39
CA GLU A 147 0.24 -8.12 33.65
C GLU A 147 1.22 -9.17 34.21
N ASN A 148 2.14 -9.68 33.38
CA ASN A 148 3.14 -10.66 33.79
C ASN A 148 4.53 -9.99 33.92
N PRO A 149 5.05 -9.81 35.18
CA PRO A 149 6.34 -9.16 35.41
C PRO A 149 7.55 -9.92 34.88
N ASP A 150 7.40 -11.22 34.60
CA ASP A 150 8.47 -12.05 34.06
C ASP A 150 8.69 -11.86 32.56
N ILE A 151 7.71 -11.27 31.87
CA ILE A 151 7.81 -10.97 30.45
C ILE A 151 8.66 -9.72 30.24
N LYS A 152 9.87 -9.91 29.73
CA LYS A 152 10.79 -8.81 29.38
C LYS A 152 10.53 -8.31 27.96
N LYS A 153 10.74 -7.03 27.79
CA LYS A 153 10.90 -6.45 26.46
C LYS A 153 12.14 -7.04 25.85
N GLY A 154 12.27 -7.52 24.80
CA GLY A 154 13.45 -8.11 24.16
C GLY A 154 13.44 -7.80 22.68
N PHE A 155 14.14 -8.61 21.93
CA PHE A 155 14.07 -8.59 20.49
C PHE A 155 12.61 -8.78 20.01
N GLY A 156 12.26 -8.05 18.94
CA GLY A 156 11.01 -8.23 18.23
C GLY A 156 11.23 -8.09 16.73
N LEU A 157 10.47 -8.88 15.98
CA LEU A 157 10.38 -8.80 14.52
C LEU A 157 8.90 -8.73 14.14
N GLY A 158 8.48 -7.59 13.59
CA GLY A 158 7.06 -7.45 13.31
C GLY A 158 6.68 -6.10 12.75
N LEU A 159 5.49 -5.61 13.13
CA LEU A 159 4.87 -4.44 12.51
C LEU A 159 4.70 -3.29 13.50
N HIS A 160 4.61 -2.08 12.98
CA HIS A 160 4.44 -0.88 13.82
C HIS A 160 3.06 -0.84 14.50
N VAL A 161 3.06 -0.41 15.76
CA VAL A 161 1.84 0.00 16.45
C VAL A 161 1.33 1.31 15.83
N PRO A 162 0.03 1.45 15.54
CA PRO A 162 -0.53 2.63 14.88
C PRO A 162 -0.14 3.94 15.55
N GLY A 163 0.24 4.94 14.73
CA GLY A 163 0.60 6.27 15.21
C GLY A 163 1.93 6.37 15.94
N THR A 164 2.77 5.33 15.87
CA THR A 164 4.11 5.33 16.44
C THR A 164 5.16 4.99 15.36
N PHE A 165 6.36 5.55 15.48
CA PHE A 165 7.44 5.29 14.53
C PHE A 165 8.46 4.26 15.05
N ASP A 166 8.51 4.06 16.36
CA ASP A 166 9.53 3.26 17.05
C ASP A 166 8.98 2.08 17.87
N ARG A 167 7.65 1.91 17.91
CA ARG A 167 7.02 0.80 18.64
C ARG A 167 6.70 -0.33 17.69
N ILE A 168 7.42 -1.41 17.83
CA ILE A 168 7.26 -2.63 17.03
C ILE A 168 6.50 -3.66 17.85
N LEU A 169 5.37 -4.08 17.34
CA LEU A 169 4.61 -5.22 17.81
C LEU A 169 5.29 -6.47 17.25
N ASP A 170 5.77 -7.31 18.14
CA ASP A 170 6.34 -8.61 17.77
C ASP A 170 5.22 -9.56 17.34
N ILE A 171 5.30 -10.11 16.14
CA ILE A 171 4.25 -10.98 15.62
C ILE A 171 4.82 -12.32 15.16
N ASP A 172 4.15 -13.40 15.47
CA ASP A 172 4.50 -14.76 15.02
C ASP A 172 3.86 -15.11 13.68
N ARG A 173 2.71 -14.50 13.37
CA ARG A 173 1.95 -14.78 12.14
C ARG A 173 1.21 -13.55 11.64
N CYS A 174 1.29 -13.32 10.33
CA CYS A 174 0.48 -12.34 9.61
C CYS A 174 -0.46 -13.06 8.63
N LEU A 175 -1.76 -12.90 8.79
CA LEU A 175 -2.77 -13.65 8.00
C LEU A 175 -2.94 -13.12 6.57
N ILE A 176 -2.46 -11.92 6.25
CA ILE A 176 -2.61 -11.36 4.90
C ILE A 176 -1.50 -11.79 3.94
N GLN A 177 -0.40 -12.37 4.44
CA GLN A 177 0.63 -13.02 3.61
C GLN A 177 0.42 -14.54 3.58
N PRO A 178 0.92 -15.25 2.53
CA PRO A 178 0.92 -16.71 2.52
C PRO A 178 1.71 -17.31 3.70
N ASP A 179 1.29 -18.45 4.22
CA ASP A 179 1.83 -19.06 5.44
C ASP A 179 3.33 -19.30 5.42
N MET A 180 3.91 -19.71 4.30
CA MET A 180 5.37 -19.88 4.17
C MET A 180 6.13 -18.58 4.52
N GLY A 181 5.55 -17.41 4.30
CA GLY A 181 6.15 -16.14 4.73
C GLY A 181 6.28 -16.05 6.25
N ASN A 182 5.33 -16.61 7.01
CA ASN A 182 5.40 -16.68 8.47
C ASN A 182 6.49 -17.65 8.91
N GLU A 183 6.66 -18.79 8.24
CA GLU A 183 7.71 -19.77 8.52
C GLU A 183 9.11 -19.19 8.23
N ILE A 184 9.29 -18.49 7.11
CA ILE A 184 10.53 -17.78 6.77
C ILE A 184 10.85 -16.73 7.83
N MET A 185 9.85 -15.92 8.22
CA MET A 185 10.00 -14.89 9.25
C MET A 185 10.46 -15.48 10.58
N GLU A 186 9.86 -16.60 10.99
CA GLU A 186 10.23 -17.29 12.22
C GLU A 186 11.64 -17.91 12.16
N HIS A 187 12.04 -18.43 11.02
CA HIS A 187 13.40 -18.93 10.79
C HIS A 187 14.44 -17.80 10.95
N VAL A 188 14.18 -16.65 10.33
CA VAL A 188 15.05 -15.46 10.44
C VAL A 188 15.09 -14.95 11.89
N ARG A 189 13.94 -14.91 12.57
CA ARG A 189 13.85 -14.54 14.00
C ARG A 189 14.79 -15.37 14.86
N ARG A 190 14.70 -16.71 14.74
CA ARG A 190 15.54 -17.63 15.53
C ARG A 190 17.02 -17.43 15.23
N TYR A 191 17.36 -17.23 13.98
CA TYR A 191 18.74 -16.96 13.58
C TYR A 191 19.28 -15.65 14.19
N ILE A 192 18.51 -14.57 14.12
CA ILE A 192 18.88 -13.27 14.71
C ILE A 192 19.08 -13.41 16.22
N LEU A 193 18.17 -14.08 16.91
CA LEU A 193 18.29 -14.33 18.36
C LEU A 193 19.54 -15.15 18.71
N ALA A 194 19.82 -16.21 17.95
CA ALA A 194 20.99 -17.05 18.15
C ALA A 194 22.32 -16.35 17.84
N SER A 195 22.32 -15.38 16.95
CA SER A 195 23.52 -14.59 16.59
C SER A 195 24.02 -13.69 17.72
N GLY A 196 23.16 -13.34 18.66
CA GLY A 196 23.48 -12.39 19.73
C GLY A 196 23.72 -10.94 19.24
N VAL A 197 23.63 -10.69 17.92
CA VAL A 197 23.86 -9.37 17.34
C VAL A 197 22.59 -8.53 17.44
N PRO A 198 22.64 -7.31 18.02
CA PRO A 198 21.46 -6.53 18.32
C PRO A 198 20.77 -5.99 17.06
N ALA A 199 19.44 -5.85 17.12
CA ALA A 199 18.66 -5.11 16.15
C ALA A 199 18.99 -3.59 16.21
N TYR A 200 18.81 -2.91 15.09
CA TYR A 200 19.01 -1.47 15.00
C TYR A 200 17.93 -0.69 15.76
N GLY A 201 18.37 0.16 16.66
CA GLY A 201 17.51 1.05 17.42
C GLY A 201 17.26 2.36 16.69
N LEU A 202 16.01 2.68 16.36
CA LEU A 202 15.65 3.93 15.68
C LEU A 202 15.97 5.21 16.50
N ARG A 203 16.18 5.09 17.81
CA ARG A 203 16.55 6.21 18.70
C ARG A 203 18.04 6.26 19.00
N SER A 204 18.66 5.09 19.24
CA SER A 204 20.09 5.01 19.53
C SER A 204 20.97 5.11 18.30
N HIS A 205 20.43 4.74 17.14
CA HIS A 205 21.13 4.56 15.87
C HIS A 205 22.28 3.53 15.94
N GLU A 206 22.14 2.56 16.85
CA GLU A 206 23.06 1.45 17.07
C GLU A 206 22.39 0.13 16.78
N GLY A 207 23.19 -0.92 16.51
CA GLY A 207 22.72 -2.25 16.16
C GLY A 207 22.78 -2.54 14.66
N PHE A 208 22.52 -3.78 14.27
CA PHE A 208 22.78 -4.32 12.93
C PHE A 208 21.51 -4.61 12.13
N TRP A 209 20.61 -5.47 12.66
CA TRP A 209 19.40 -5.92 11.95
C TRP A 209 18.34 -4.84 11.89
N ARG A 210 17.88 -4.46 10.70
CA ARG A 210 16.91 -3.36 10.54
C ARG A 210 15.54 -3.85 10.12
N PHE A 211 15.46 -4.53 8.95
CA PHE A 211 14.20 -5.01 8.41
C PHE A 211 14.36 -6.37 7.77
N LEU A 212 13.28 -7.12 7.73
CA LEU A 212 13.09 -8.29 6.89
C LEU A 212 11.98 -7.98 5.88
N MET A 213 12.29 -8.01 4.61
CA MET A 213 11.31 -7.92 3.55
C MET A 213 11.15 -9.27 2.88
N LEU A 214 9.92 -9.72 2.75
CA LEU A 214 9.55 -10.95 2.08
C LEU A 214 8.70 -10.63 0.86
N ARG A 215 9.02 -11.21 -0.28
CA ARG A 215 8.19 -11.15 -1.47
C ARG A 215 7.92 -12.55 -1.97
N SER A 216 6.64 -12.84 -2.28
CA SER A 216 6.22 -14.12 -2.85
C SER A 216 5.71 -13.93 -4.28
N SER A 217 5.90 -14.94 -5.09
CA SER A 217 5.23 -15.09 -6.38
C SER A 217 4.11 -16.12 -6.27
N SER A 218 2.92 -15.72 -6.68
CA SER A 218 1.78 -16.62 -6.71
C SER A 218 1.81 -17.55 -7.93
N ALA A 219 2.32 -17.07 -9.06
CA ALA A 219 2.41 -17.81 -10.30
C ALA A 219 3.54 -18.87 -10.27
N PHE A 220 4.72 -18.50 -9.77
CA PHE A 220 5.90 -19.38 -9.76
C PHE A 220 6.10 -20.10 -8.42
N LYS A 221 5.30 -19.80 -7.40
CA LYS A 221 5.42 -20.37 -6.04
C LYS A 221 6.81 -20.19 -5.44
N THR A 222 7.46 -19.08 -5.72
CA THR A 222 8.81 -18.73 -5.29
C THR A 222 8.82 -17.57 -4.31
N TRP A 223 9.96 -17.41 -3.62
CA TRP A 223 10.15 -16.37 -2.62
C TRP A 223 11.45 -15.61 -2.83
N MET A 224 11.41 -14.32 -2.52
CA MET A 224 12.58 -13.46 -2.33
C MET A 224 12.64 -13.05 -0.86
N VAL A 225 13.82 -13.15 -0.28
CA VAL A 225 14.14 -12.68 1.08
C VAL A 225 15.12 -11.52 0.96
N ASN A 226 14.73 -10.35 1.44
CA ASN A 226 15.59 -9.18 1.48
C ASN A 226 15.84 -8.81 2.94
N ILE A 227 17.09 -8.91 3.38
CA ILE A 227 17.54 -8.62 4.73
C ILE A 227 18.17 -7.23 4.71
N VAL A 228 17.58 -6.30 5.45
CA VAL A 228 18.10 -4.93 5.54
C VAL A 228 18.95 -4.78 6.79
N THR A 229 20.19 -4.36 6.62
CA THR A 229 21.17 -4.20 7.70
C THR A 229 21.79 -2.79 7.71
N LYS A 230 22.43 -2.42 8.79
CA LYS A 230 23.14 -1.14 8.90
C LYS A 230 24.44 -1.13 8.08
N GLU A 231 25.09 -2.28 7.99
CA GLU A 231 26.38 -2.48 7.35
C GLU A 231 26.49 -3.91 6.81
N GLU A 232 27.53 -4.21 6.05
CA GLU A 232 27.80 -5.56 5.54
C GLU A 232 28.38 -6.44 6.66
N ASN A 233 28.01 -7.72 6.65
CA ASN A 233 28.64 -8.73 7.51
C ASN A 233 28.39 -10.13 6.92
N ASP A 234 29.29 -10.55 6.04
CA ASP A 234 29.19 -11.83 5.36
C ASP A 234 29.24 -13.02 6.34
N ALA A 235 29.99 -12.89 7.45
CA ALA A 235 30.05 -13.93 8.45
C ALA A 235 28.70 -14.23 9.12
N LEU A 236 27.80 -13.25 9.17
CA LEU A 236 26.43 -13.43 9.65
C LEU A 236 25.45 -13.75 8.51
N LEU A 237 25.59 -13.12 7.35
CA LEU A 237 24.57 -13.13 6.31
C LEU A 237 24.66 -14.37 5.41
N ILE A 238 25.86 -14.85 5.07
CA ILE A 238 26.03 -16.04 4.23
C ILE A 238 25.50 -17.30 4.90
N PRO A 239 25.80 -17.62 6.19
CA PRO A 239 25.22 -18.77 6.86
C PRO A 239 23.68 -18.68 6.95
N LEU A 240 23.11 -17.48 7.19
CA LEU A 240 21.67 -17.29 7.20
C LEU A 240 21.08 -17.60 5.80
N ALA A 241 21.67 -17.09 4.75
CA ALA A 241 21.23 -17.35 3.37
C ALA A 241 21.28 -18.84 3.03
N GLN A 242 22.35 -19.55 3.42
CA GLN A 242 22.50 -20.98 3.20
C GLN A 242 21.45 -21.79 3.96
N THR A 243 21.19 -21.47 5.23
CA THR A 243 20.17 -22.17 6.03
C THR A 243 18.77 -21.91 5.51
N LEU A 244 18.46 -20.67 5.10
CA LEU A 244 17.19 -20.32 4.46
C LEU A 244 16.97 -21.12 3.19
N LYS A 245 17.96 -21.16 2.28
CA LYS A 245 17.84 -21.91 1.02
C LYS A 245 17.69 -23.42 1.24
N LYS A 246 18.41 -23.96 2.22
CA LYS A 246 18.31 -25.38 2.58
C LYS A 246 16.92 -25.73 3.15
N THR A 247 16.38 -24.87 4.01
CA THR A 247 15.09 -25.11 4.68
C THR A 247 13.91 -24.83 3.75
N PHE A 248 14.04 -23.82 2.89
CA PHE A 248 12.99 -23.36 1.98
C PHE A 248 13.51 -23.35 0.52
N PRO A 249 13.48 -24.48 -0.18
CA PRO A 249 14.01 -24.59 -1.55
C PRO A 249 13.33 -23.64 -2.57
N SER A 250 12.10 -23.20 -2.28
CA SER A 250 11.35 -22.23 -3.08
C SER A 250 11.90 -20.80 -3.02
N ILE A 251 12.83 -20.49 -2.10
CA ILE A 251 13.52 -19.21 -2.09
C ILE A 251 14.49 -19.17 -3.29
N VAL A 252 14.24 -18.27 -4.23
CA VAL A 252 15.04 -18.09 -5.45
C VAL A 252 16.00 -16.91 -5.37
N SER A 253 15.76 -15.99 -4.46
CA SER A 253 16.54 -14.75 -4.28
C SER A 253 16.72 -14.46 -2.80
N ILE A 254 17.97 -14.25 -2.39
CA ILE A 254 18.30 -13.73 -1.05
C ILE A 254 19.28 -12.58 -1.24
N VAL A 255 18.85 -11.39 -0.85
CA VAL A 255 19.62 -10.16 -0.98
C VAL A 255 19.82 -9.49 0.37
N ASN A 256 20.91 -8.75 0.49
CA ASN A 256 21.13 -7.84 1.61
C ASN A 256 21.10 -6.41 1.11
N ASN A 257 20.15 -5.62 1.59
CA ASN A 257 20.14 -4.19 1.41
C ASN A 257 20.86 -3.52 2.59
N VAL A 258 21.84 -2.69 2.29
CA VAL A 258 22.64 -2.00 3.31
C VAL A 258 22.25 -0.53 3.35
N THR A 259 21.97 -0.02 4.54
CA THR A 259 21.70 1.40 4.74
C THR A 259 22.15 1.90 6.11
N ALA A 260 23.01 2.89 6.11
CA ALA A 260 23.42 3.63 7.31
C ALA A 260 22.50 4.81 7.62
N LYS A 261 21.56 5.14 6.75
CA LYS A 261 20.61 6.26 6.93
C LYS A 261 19.81 6.10 8.22
N LYS A 262 19.65 7.19 8.96
CA LYS A 262 18.87 7.21 10.21
C LYS A 262 17.36 7.00 10.01
N ALA A 263 16.87 7.22 8.80
CA ALA A 263 15.46 7.04 8.46
C ALA A 263 15.04 5.57 8.62
N GLY A 264 13.83 5.35 9.13
CA GLY A 264 13.20 4.03 9.25
C GLY A 264 12.64 3.54 7.91
N ILE A 265 13.49 3.44 6.88
CA ILE A 265 13.12 3.03 5.53
C ILE A 265 13.81 1.71 5.21
N ALA A 266 13.05 0.78 4.64
CA ALA A 266 13.53 -0.55 4.29
C ALA A 266 14.34 -0.62 2.99
N THR A 267 14.50 0.50 2.26
CA THR A 267 15.32 0.58 1.03
C THR A 267 16.78 0.82 1.38
N GLY A 268 17.68 0.01 0.81
CA GLY A 268 19.13 0.14 0.97
C GLY A 268 19.72 1.28 0.12
N GLU A 269 20.94 1.69 0.47
CA GLU A 269 21.79 2.56 -0.35
C GLU A 269 22.43 1.75 -1.48
N TYR A 270 22.71 0.47 -1.21
CA TYR A 270 23.13 -0.52 -2.19
C TYR A 270 22.67 -1.92 -1.78
N GLU A 271 22.76 -2.85 -2.72
CA GLU A 271 22.25 -4.20 -2.62
C GLU A 271 23.32 -5.25 -2.96
N ASN A 272 23.53 -6.21 -2.07
CA ASN A 272 24.40 -7.35 -2.25
C ASN A 272 23.55 -8.60 -2.47
N LEU A 273 23.85 -9.35 -3.54
CA LEU A 273 23.27 -10.67 -3.75
C LEU A 273 23.99 -11.68 -2.85
N LEU A 274 23.26 -12.28 -1.92
CA LEU A 274 23.80 -13.33 -1.04
C LEU A 274 23.67 -14.72 -1.68
N LEU A 275 22.52 -14.99 -2.35
CA LEU A 275 22.28 -16.28 -2.99
C LEU A 275 21.17 -16.20 -4.05
N GLY A 276 21.33 -16.92 -5.14
CA GLY A 276 20.30 -17.07 -6.18
C GLY A 276 20.24 -15.91 -7.16
N GLU A 277 19.04 -15.46 -7.51
CA GLU A 277 18.78 -14.42 -8.51
C GLU A 277 18.66 -13.04 -7.87
N ARG A 278 18.95 -11.95 -8.63
CA ARG A 278 18.73 -10.56 -8.17
C ARG A 278 17.27 -10.13 -8.19
N PHE A 279 16.37 -10.97 -8.67
CA PHE A 279 14.96 -10.69 -8.86
C PHE A 279 14.10 -11.91 -8.49
N ILE A 280 12.82 -11.68 -8.35
CA ILE A 280 11.77 -12.70 -8.34
C ILE A 280 10.87 -12.49 -9.55
N ARG A 281 10.37 -13.57 -10.16
CA ARG A 281 9.41 -13.49 -11.27
C ARG A 281 7.99 -13.60 -10.74
N GLU A 282 7.08 -12.78 -11.29
CA GLU A 282 5.64 -12.88 -11.08
C GLU A 282 4.91 -12.71 -12.40
N LYS A 283 3.67 -13.21 -12.50
CA LYS A 283 2.80 -12.99 -13.66
C LYS A 283 1.70 -12.01 -13.35
N LEU A 284 1.38 -11.17 -14.34
CA LEU A 284 0.14 -10.41 -14.44
C LEU A 284 -0.49 -10.78 -15.78
N GLY A 285 -1.62 -11.50 -15.73
CA GLY A 285 -2.21 -12.11 -16.91
C GLY A 285 -1.20 -13.03 -17.63
N ARG A 286 -0.94 -12.74 -18.92
CA ARG A 286 0.04 -13.49 -19.70
C ARG A 286 1.49 -13.02 -19.54
N PHE A 287 1.69 -11.80 -19.01
CA PHE A 287 3.01 -11.17 -18.94
C PHE A 287 3.79 -11.61 -17.69
N THR A 288 5.08 -11.83 -17.89
CA THR A 288 6.01 -12.14 -16.80
C THR A 288 6.83 -10.90 -16.45
N PHE A 289 6.98 -10.63 -15.17
CA PHE A 289 7.75 -9.50 -14.65
C PHE A 289 8.89 -9.99 -13.78
N GLU A 290 10.10 -9.48 -14.02
CA GLU A 290 11.22 -9.57 -13.11
C GLU A 290 11.16 -8.38 -12.15
N ILE A 291 11.16 -8.66 -10.84
CA ILE A 291 10.95 -7.68 -9.78
C ILE A 291 12.18 -7.72 -8.88
N SER A 292 12.96 -6.66 -8.87
CA SER A 292 14.11 -6.51 -7.98
C SER A 292 13.66 -6.22 -6.54
N ALA A 293 14.56 -6.36 -5.57
CA ALA A 293 14.22 -6.21 -4.16
C ALA A 293 13.67 -4.82 -3.81
N ASN A 294 14.21 -3.77 -4.43
CA ASN A 294 13.82 -2.39 -4.21
C ASN A 294 12.70 -1.87 -5.13
N SER A 295 12.34 -2.63 -6.18
CA SER A 295 11.31 -2.21 -7.13
C SER A 295 9.92 -2.22 -6.54
N PHE A 296 9.14 -1.21 -6.91
CA PHE A 296 7.71 -1.21 -6.67
C PHE A 296 7.02 -2.23 -7.58
N PHE A 297 6.13 -2.99 -7.02
CA PHE A 297 5.19 -3.86 -7.71
C PHE A 297 3.94 -3.98 -6.85
N GLN A 298 2.77 -4.03 -7.44
CA GLN A 298 1.51 -4.12 -6.71
C GLN A 298 1.52 -5.30 -5.75
N THR A 299 1.16 -5.03 -4.48
CA THR A 299 1.33 -6.01 -3.39
C THR A 299 0.20 -7.05 -3.29
N ASN A 300 -0.79 -6.97 -4.17
CA ASN A 300 -1.86 -7.95 -4.38
C ASN A 300 -1.94 -8.23 -5.88
N THR A 301 -1.32 -9.32 -6.34
CA THR A 301 -1.23 -9.68 -7.76
C THR A 301 -2.63 -9.83 -8.39
N THR A 302 -3.53 -10.58 -7.73
CA THR A 302 -4.88 -10.80 -8.24
C THR A 302 -5.71 -9.52 -8.30
N GLY A 303 -5.55 -8.64 -7.29
CA GLY A 303 -6.19 -7.32 -7.29
C GLY A 303 -5.63 -6.42 -8.40
N ALA A 304 -4.31 -6.49 -8.66
CA ALA A 304 -3.68 -5.74 -9.76
C ALA A 304 -4.21 -6.19 -11.13
N GLU A 305 -4.43 -7.50 -11.33
CA GLU A 305 -5.05 -8.02 -12.56
C GLU A 305 -6.48 -7.48 -12.75
N GLN A 306 -7.29 -7.40 -11.67
CA GLN A 306 -8.62 -6.81 -11.73
C GLN A 306 -8.55 -5.31 -12.07
N LEU A 307 -7.63 -4.58 -11.44
CA LEU A 307 -7.41 -3.16 -11.68
C LEU A 307 -6.98 -2.88 -13.12
N TYR A 308 -6.00 -3.63 -13.64
CA TYR A 308 -5.47 -3.42 -14.99
C TYR A 308 -6.44 -3.90 -16.08
N SER A 309 -7.24 -4.93 -15.80
CA SER A 309 -8.34 -5.33 -16.69
C SER A 309 -9.36 -4.20 -16.83
N LEU A 310 -9.69 -3.52 -15.74
CA LEU A 310 -10.58 -2.36 -15.75
C LEU A 310 -9.96 -1.16 -16.49
N VAL A 311 -8.67 -0.88 -16.28
CA VAL A 311 -7.94 0.15 -17.04
C VAL A 311 -8.01 -0.15 -18.53
N SER A 312 -7.79 -1.42 -18.94
CA SER A 312 -7.87 -1.85 -20.32
C SER A 312 -9.29 -1.74 -20.90
N GLU A 313 -10.31 -2.07 -20.12
CA GLU A 313 -11.72 -1.90 -20.50
C GLU A 313 -12.05 -0.42 -20.76
N TYR A 314 -11.65 0.47 -19.83
CA TYR A 314 -11.93 1.90 -19.95
C TYR A 314 -11.10 2.60 -21.02
N ALA A 315 -9.89 2.10 -21.29
CA ALA A 315 -9.07 2.58 -22.39
C ALA A 315 -9.71 2.30 -23.76
N ASP A 316 -10.47 1.18 -23.88
CA ASP A 316 -11.25 0.78 -25.06
C ASP A 316 -10.42 0.83 -26.37
N LEU A 317 -9.18 0.35 -26.31
CA LEU A 317 -8.21 0.41 -27.40
C LEU A 317 -8.61 -0.51 -28.57
N LYS A 318 -8.42 -0.02 -29.81
CA LYS A 318 -8.74 -0.72 -31.07
C LYS A 318 -7.50 -1.12 -31.86
N GLY A 319 -6.29 -0.80 -31.36
CA GLY A 319 -5.00 -1.19 -31.94
C GLY A 319 -4.31 -0.08 -32.75
N TYR A 320 -4.92 1.07 -32.91
CA TYR A 320 -4.32 2.21 -33.64
C TYR A 320 -3.94 3.39 -32.73
N GLU A 321 -4.31 3.33 -31.46
CA GLU A 321 -4.13 4.41 -30.51
C GLU A 321 -2.69 4.47 -29.98
N THR A 322 -2.25 5.68 -29.70
CA THR A 322 -1.08 5.97 -28.87
C THR A 322 -1.53 6.25 -27.44
N VAL A 323 -1.01 5.45 -26.53
CA VAL A 323 -1.27 5.59 -25.08
C VAL A 323 -0.07 6.26 -24.42
N VAL A 324 -0.32 7.25 -23.57
CA VAL A 324 0.71 7.87 -22.70
C VAL A 324 0.39 7.56 -21.24
N ASP A 325 1.29 6.88 -20.55
CA ASP A 325 1.18 6.55 -19.13
C ASP A 325 2.09 7.48 -18.31
N LEU A 326 1.45 8.31 -17.51
CA LEU A 326 2.13 9.18 -16.55
C LEU A 326 2.34 8.39 -15.23
N TYR A 327 3.53 8.40 -14.70
CA TYR A 327 3.94 7.62 -13.51
C TYR A 327 4.04 6.10 -13.78
N SER A 328 4.67 5.71 -14.90
CA SER A 328 4.63 4.33 -15.39
C SER A 328 5.32 3.28 -14.49
N GLY A 329 6.11 3.71 -13.49
CA GLY A 329 6.80 2.80 -12.58
C GLY A 329 7.65 1.78 -13.33
N THR A 330 7.51 0.51 -12.98
CA THR A 330 8.20 -0.62 -13.64
C THR A 330 7.51 -1.09 -14.93
N GLY A 331 6.65 -0.25 -15.52
CA GLY A 331 6.01 -0.49 -16.83
C GLY A 331 4.85 -1.48 -16.80
N THR A 332 4.25 -1.76 -15.65
CA THR A 332 3.21 -2.79 -15.55
C THR A 332 1.95 -2.46 -16.35
N ILE A 333 1.45 -1.22 -16.29
CA ILE A 333 0.28 -0.79 -17.10
C ILE A 333 0.64 -0.67 -18.57
N PRO A 334 1.76 0.00 -18.98
CA PRO A 334 2.20 0.02 -20.38
C PRO A 334 2.30 -1.36 -21.03
N ILE A 335 2.96 -2.30 -20.35
CA ILE A 335 3.11 -3.68 -20.81
C ILE A 335 1.76 -4.39 -20.91
N TRP A 336 0.88 -4.19 -19.91
CA TRP A 336 -0.47 -4.76 -19.93
C TRP A 336 -1.32 -4.29 -21.12
N LEU A 337 -1.16 -3.03 -21.54
CA LEU A 337 -1.92 -2.43 -22.63
C LEU A 337 -1.29 -2.65 -24.01
N SER A 338 -0.03 -3.11 -24.08
CA SER A 338 0.76 -3.20 -25.30
C SER A 338 0.11 -3.99 -26.43
N ASP A 339 -0.66 -5.04 -26.12
CA ASP A 339 -1.35 -5.89 -27.12
C ASP A 339 -2.44 -5.17 -27.89
N ARG A 340 -2.98 -4.10 -27.31
CA ARG A 340 -4.18 -3.42 -27.80
C ARG A 340 -3.91 -2.00 -28.29
N ALA A 341 -2.66 -1.54 -28.13
CA ALA A 341 -2.23 -0.21 -28.55
C ALA A 341 -1.28 -0.27 -29.74
N LYS A 342 -1.30 0.74 -30.61
CA LYS A 342 -0.25 0.93 -31.63
C LYS A 342 1.08 1.24 -30.98
N LYS A 343 1.07 2.12 -29.99
CA LYS A 343 2.24 2.58 -29.24
C LYS A 343 1.86 2.90 -27.80
N VAL A 344 2.73 2.57 -26.85
CA VAL A 344 2.58 2.98 -25.44
C VAL A 344 3.84 3.71 -25.01
N VAL A 345 3.67 4.90 -24.44
CA VAL A 345 4.77 5.73 -23.92
C VAL A 345 4.61 5.82 -22.40
N GLY A 346 5.60 5.39 -21.66
CA GLY A 346 5.66 5.51 -20.21
C GLY A 346 6.65 6.59 -19.76
N ILE A 347 6.26 7.43 -18.79
CA ILE A 347 7.11 8.45 -18.18
C ILE A 347 7.26 8.11 -16.70
N GLU A 348 8.48 8.07 -16.20
CA GLU A 348 8.79 7.78 -14.80
C GLU A 348 10.04 8.56 -14.37
N ILE A 349 10.00 9.13 -13.16
CA ILE A 349 11.10 9.91 -12.62
C ILE A 349 12.23 9.03 -12.04
N VAL A 350 11.90 7.81 -11.62
CA VAL A 350 12.85 6.89 -10.99
C VAL A 350 13.57 6.07 -12.06
N GLU A 351 14.83 6.37 -12.30
CA GLU A 351 15.64 5.73 -13.35
C GLU A 351 15.69 4.19 -13.22
N SER A 352 15.85 3.66 -12.00
CA SER A 352 15.87 2.20 -11.77
C SER A 352 14.55 1.54 -12.16
N ALA A 353 13.42 2.20 -11.98
CA ALA A 353 12.12 1.70 -12.38
C ALA A 353 11.99 1.66 -13.91
N VAL A 354 12.50 2.67 -14.62
CA VAL A 354 12.55 2.69 -16.09
C VAL A 354 13.47 1.60 -16.64
N ILE A 355 14.61 1.34 -16.00
CA ILE A 355 15.47 0.22 -16.37
C ILE A 355 14.73 -1.12 -16.24
N ASP A 356 14.01 -1.32 -15.14
CA ASP A 356 13.19 -2.52 -14.93
C ASP A 356 12.03 -2.60 -15.93
N ALA A 357 11.39 -1.48 -16.28
CA ALA A 357 10.32 -1.43 -17.29
C ALA A 357 10.82 -1.88 -18.69
N ARG A 358 11.99 -1.40 -19.11
CA ARG A 358 12.62 -1.79 -20.37
C ARG A 358 13.01 -3.28 -20.40
N LYS A 359 13.56 -3.79 -19.29
CA LYS A 359 13.86 -5.23 -19.15
C LYS A 359 12.59 -6.07 -19.23
N ASN A 360 11.53 -5.66 -18.54
CA ASN A 360 10.25 -6.36 -18.52
C ASN A 360 9.56 -6.33 -19.90
N ALA A 361 9.66 -5.22 -20.64
CA ALA A 361 9.18 -5.17 -22.02
C ALA A 361 9.95 -6.16 -22.92
N THR A 362 11.28 -6.18 -22.81
CA THR A 362 12.13 -7.13 -23.55
C THR A 362 11.83 -8.57 -23.18
N LEU A 363 11.65 -8.90 -21.91
CA LEU A 363 11.31 -10.23 -21.41
C LEU A 363 10.01 -10.77 -22.02
N ASN A 364 9.09 -9.89 -22.37
CA ASN A 364 7.78 -10.23 -22.96
C ASN A 364 7.71 -9.98 -24.49
N ASP A 365 8.84 -9.78 -25.16
CA ASP A 365 8.93 -9.52 -26.62
C ASP A 365 8.12 -8.29 -27.08
N ILE A 366 7.92 -7.30 -26.20
CA ILE A 366 7.16 -6.09 -26.49
C ILE A 366 8.06 -5.05 -27.14
N LYS A 367 7.67 -4.56 -28.33
CA LYS A 367 8.43 -3.61 -29.14
C LYS A 367 7.78 -2.23 -29.26
N ASN A 368 6.51 -2.11 -28.90
CA ASN A 368 5.72 -0.88 -29.02
C ASN A 368 5.59 -0.10 -27.71
N CYS A 369 6.34 -0.44 -26.67
CA CYS A 369 6.46 0.33 -25.44
C CYS A 369 7.78 1.09 -25.40
N GLU A 370 7.72 2.41 -25.20
CA GLU A 370 8.88 3.27 -24.98
C GLU A 370 8.82 3.86 -23.57
N PHE A 371 9.95 3.96 -22.88
CA PHE A 371 10.02 4.46 -21.52
C PHE A 371 11.03 5.59 -21.39
N PHE A 372 10.59 6.71 -20.81
CA PHE A 372 11.37 7.93 -20.61
C PHE A 372 11.63 8.17 -19.12
N VAL A 373 12.89 8.48 -18.77
CA VAL A 373 13.28 8.91 -17.43
C VAL A 373 13.13 10.41 -17.34
N GLY A 374 12.41 10.90 -16.35
CA GLY A 374 12.36 12.33 -16.05
C GLY A 374 11.07 12.77 -15.35
N ASP A 375 11.08 14.02 -14.91
CA ASP A 375 9.85 14.65 -14.38
C ASP A 375 8.85 14.83 -15.53
N ILE A 376 7.60 14.46 -15.28
CA ILE A 376 6.52 14.53 -16.26
C ILE A 376 6.40 15.94 -16.86
N LYS A 377 6.55 16.99 -16.04
CA LYS A 377 6.46 18.39 -16.50
C LYS A 377 7.52 18.75 -17.54
N ASP A 378 8.68 18.07 -17.51
CA ASP A 378 9.81 18.34 -18.40
C ASP A 378 9.78 17.42 -19.65
N VAL A 379 9.35 16.17 -19.47
CA VAL A 379 9.32 15.15 -20.55
C VAL A 379 8.09 15.28 -21.44
N LEU A 380 6.91 15.44 -20.84
CA LEU A 380 5.63 15.37 -21.52
C LEU A 380 5.46 16.42 -22.66
N PRO A 381 5.92 17.69 -22.52
CA PRO A 381 5.83 18.67 -23.59
C PRO A 381 6.71 18.38 -24.81
N GLY A 382 7.78 17.61 -24.64
CA GLY A 382 8.73 17.24 -25.70
C GLY A 382 8.38 15.94 -26.41
N LEU A 383 7.28 15.26 -26.03
CA LEU A 383 6.87 14.03 -26.71
C LEU A 383 6.30 14.35 -28.10
N ASP A 384 6.95 13.84 -29.11
CA ASP A 384 6.54 13.96 -30.52
C ASP A 384 5.47 12.89 -30.88
N ALA A 385 4.50 12.71 -30.00
CA ALA A 385 3.46 11.69 -30.16
C ALA A 385 2.08 12.27 -29.86
N SER A 386 1.13 12.02 -30.76
CA SER A 386 -0.30 12.21 -30.45
C SER A 386 -0.66 11.34 -29.25
N CYS A 387 -1.46 11.85 -28.35
CA CYS A 387 -1.97 11.10 -27.21
C CYS A 387 -3.48 10.88 -27.40
N ASP A 388 -3.86 9.66 -27.76
CA ASP A 388 -5.26 9.28 -27.92
C ASP A 388 -5.90 8.89 -26.57
N VAL A 389 -5.12 8.22 -25.73
CA VAL A 389 -5.51 7.81 -24.38
C VAL A 389 -4.40 8.11 -23.39
N MET A 390 -4.73 8.76 -22.30
CA MET A 390 -3.79 9.04 -21.22
C MET A 390 -4.15 8.21 -19.97
N ILE A 391 -3.15 7.51 -19.42
CA ILE A 391 -3.25 6.82 -18.14
C ILE A 391 -2.54 7.67 -17.09
N ILE A 392 -3.16 7.84 -15.93
CA ILE A 392 -2.62 8.62 -14.82
C ILE A 392 -2.73 7.76 -13.55
N ASP A 393 -1.60 7.29 -13.02
CA ASP A 393 -1.53 6.54 -11.73
C ASP A 393 -0.57 7.23 -10.77
N PRO A 394 -0.92 8.39 -10.20
CA PRO A 394 -0.02 9.22 -9.42
C PRO A 394 0.19 8.67 -8.01
N PRO A 395 1.24 9.13 -7.29
CA PRO A 395 1.42 8.82 -5.89
C PRO A 395 0.25 9.34 -5.04
N ARG A 396 0.18 8.92 -3.77
CA ARG A 396 -0.91 9.26 -2.82
C ARG A 396 -1.25 10.73 -2.69
N VAL A 397 -0.34 11.62 -3.05
CA VAL A 397 -0.55 13.08 -3.02
C VAL A 397 -1.31 13.60 -4.25
N GLY A 398 -1.54 12.76 -5.26
CA GLY A 398 -2.15 13.12 -6.54
C GLY A 398 -1.17 13.83 -7.47
N MET A 399 -1.69 14.42 -8.55
CA MET A 399 -0.90 15.18 -9.51
C MET A 399 -0.41 16.52 -8.93
N HIS A 400 0.76 16.94 -9.37
CA HIS A 400 1.18 18.33 -9.18
C HIS A 400 0.38 19.24 -10.12
N LYS A 401 0.12 20.50 -9.71
CA LYS A 401 -0.66 21.46 -10.50
C LYS A 401 -0.12 21.69 -11.91
N ASP A 402 1.21 21.65 -12.07
CA ASP A 402 1.85 21.86 -13.36
C ASP A 402 1.61 20.66 -14.31
N VAL A 403 1.54 19.45 -13.77
CA VAL A 403 1.15 18.25 -14.54
C VAL A 403 -0.32 18.35 -14.97
N VAL A 404 -1.22 18.81 -14.09
CA VAL A 404 -2.62 19.05 -14.45
C VAL A 404 -2.73 20.07 -15.60
N ALA A 405 -1.96 21.15 -15.54
CA ALA A 405 -1.95 22.17 -16.61
C ALA A 405 -1.50 21.58 -17.96
N GLN A 406 -0.51 20.69 -17.95
CA GLN A 406 -0.06 20.01 -19.17
C GLN A 406 -1.09 19.01 -19.71
N VAL A 407 -1.72 18.22 -18.84
CA VAL A 407 -2.82 17.32 -19.21
C VAL A 407 -3.95 18.11 -19.90
N LEU A 408 -4.33 19.27 -19.35
CA LEU A 408 -5.32 20.17 -19.95
C LEU A 408 -4.84 20.78 -21.27
N SER A 409 -3.55 21.03 -21.45
CA SER A 409 -2.98 21.57 -22.69
C SER A 409 -2.93 20.54 -23.80
N ILE A 410 -2.51 19.30 -23.51
CA ILE A 410 -2.47 18.19 -24.47
C ILE A 410 -3.88 17.77 -24.83
N ALA A 411 -4.79 17.82 -23.87
CA ALA A 411 -6.21 17.52 -24.02
C ALA A 411 -6.49 16.19 -24.76
N PRO A 412 -5.95 15.03 -24.28
CA PRO A 412 -6.24 13.75 -24.91
C PRO A 412 -7.74 13.48 -24.89
N PRO A 413 -8.30 12.82 -25.92
CA PRO A 413 -9.74 12.53 -25.99
C PRO A 413 -10.25 11.73 -24.78
N ARG A 414 -9.39 10.88 -24.19
CA ARG A 414 -9.75 9.99 -23.08
C ARG A 414 -8.64 9.94 -22.04
N ILE A 415 -9.06 9.99 -20.77
CA ILE A 415 -8.16 9.81 -19.61
C ILE A 415 -8.70 8.68 -18.74
N ILE A 416 -7.83 7.77 -18.34
CA ILE A 416 -8.09 6.79 -17.29
C ILE A 416 -7.25 7.17 -16.08
N TYR A 417 -7.91 7.58 -14.99
CA TYR A 417 -7.26 7.99 -13.76
C TYR A 417 -7.36 6.89 -12.73
N VAL A 418 -6.22 6.31 -12.34
CA VAL A 418 -6.10 5.34 -11.24
C VAL A 418 -5.68 6.08 -9.97
N SER A 419 -6.24 5.74 -8.83
CA SER A 419 -5.88 6.40 -7.57
C SER A 419 -6.09 5.51 -6.36
N CYS A 420 -5.09 5.49 -5.47
CA CYS A 420 -5.18 4.87 -4.15
C CYS A 420 -5.73 5.80 -3.05
N ASN A 421 -6.13 7.03 -3.39
CA ASN A 421 -6.62 8.03 -2.44
C ASN A 421 -7.82 8.80 -2.99
N PRO A 422 -9.04 8.52 -2.51
CA PRO A 422 -10.26 9.18 -2.99
C PRO A 422 -10.25 10.71 -2.88
N ALA A 423 -9.58 11.26 -1.86
CA ALA A 423 -9.54 12.70 -1.63
C ALA A 423 -8.70 13.43 -2.70
N THR A 424 -7.53 12.87 -3.06
CA THR A 424 -6.70 13.44 -4.13
C THR A 424 -7.27 13.17 -5.51
N LEU A 425 -7.88 11.99 -5.73
CA LEU A 425 -8.66 11.72 -6.94
C LEU A 425 -9.73 12.81 -7.15
N ALA A 426 -10.57 13.03 -6.14
CA ALA A 426 -11.65 14.02 -6.23
C ALA A 426 -11.13 15.43 -6.50
N ARG A 427 -10.04 15.84 -5.84
CA ARG A 427 -9.38 17.14 -6.08
C ARG A 427 -8.91 17.25 -7.53
N ASP A 428 -8.23 16.26 -8.04
CA ASP A 428 -7.63 16.30 -9.38
C ASP A 428 -8.71 16.24 -10.46
N LEU A 429 -9.75 15.42 -10.29
CA LEU A 429 -10.91 15.42 -11.18
C LEU A 429 -11.64 16.76 -11.17
N GLY A 430 -11.74 17.41 -9.99
CA GLY A 430 -12.30 18.76 -9.87
C GLY A 430 -11.51 19.82 -10.64
N MET A 431 -10.18 19.66 -10.79
CA MET A 431 -9.35 20.54 -11.61
C MET A 431 -9.48 20.25 -13.12
N LEU A 432 -9.82 19.02 -13.50
CA LEU A 432 -9.98 18.62 -14.90
C LEU A 432 -11.38 18.91 -15.48
N LYS A 433 -12.38 19.18 -14.63
CA LYS A 433 -13.81 19.29 -15.01
C LYS A 433 -14.16 20.34 -16.06
N GLU A 434 -13.30 21.32 -16.29
CA GLU A 434 -13.54 22.36 -17.31
C GLU A 434 -13.33 21.83 -18.74
N ARG A 435 -12.55 20.76 -18.90
CA ARG A 435 -12.25 20.13 -20.19
C ARG A 435 -12.72 18.70 -20.30
N TYR A 436 -13.07 18.08 -19.18
CA TYR A 436 -13.41 16.66 -19.13
C TYR A 436 -14.69 16.42 -18.34
N ARG A 437 -15.51 15.53 -18.88
CA ARG A 437 -16.61 14.90 -18.15
C ARG A 437 -16.09 13.65 -17.47
N VAL A 438 -16.32 13.50 -16.16
CA VAL A 438 -16.16 12.22 -15.47
C VAL A 438 -17.36 11.35 -15.83
N VAL A 439 -17.12 10.27 -16.56
CA VAL A 439 -18.18 9.36 -17.03
C VAL A 439 -18.64 8.46 -15.90
N LYS A 440 -17.70 7.77 -15.26
CA LYS A 440 -17.94 6.86 -14.14
C LYS A 440 -16.66 6.64 -13.31
N VAL A 441 -16.85 6.17 -12.08
CA VAL A 441 -15.74 5.78 -11.19
C VAL A 441 -16.02 4.38 -10.67
N GLN A 442 -15.03 3.48 -10.80
CA GLN A 442 -15.07 2.11 -10.31
C GLN A 442 -14.07 1.93 -9.18
N PRO A 443 -14.52 1.77 -7.93
CA PRO A 443 -13.64 1.39 -6.84
C PRO A 443 -13.27 -0.11 -6.91
N VAL A 444 -12.02 -0.43 -6.52
CA VAL A 444 -11.48 -1.80 -6.49
C VAL A 444 -10.83 -2.07 -5.13
N ASP A 445 -11.24 -3.12 -4.44
CA ASP A 445 -10.64 -3.47 -3.15
C ASP A 445 -9.36 -4.30 -3.32
N MET A 446 -8.23 -3.61 -3.40
CA MET A 446 -6.89 -4.20 -3.40
C MET A 446 -6.42 -4.63 -1.99
N PHE A 447 -7.00 -4.02 -0.94
CA PHE A 447 -6.49 -4.11 0.44
C PHE A 447 -7.61 -4.43 1.45
N PRO A 448 -8.14 -5.66 1.45
CA PRO A 448 -9.11 -6.11 2.47
C PRO A 448 -8.64 -5.82 3.90
N HIS A 449 -9.58 -5.63 4.80
CA HIS A 449 -9.33 -5.31 6.22
C HIS A 449 -8.66 -3.98 6.49
N THR A 450 -8.54 -3.13 5.48
CA THR A 450 -8.04 -1.76 5.59
C THR A 450 -9.03 -0.75 5.04
N PHE A 451 -8.84 0.52 5.34
CA PHE A 451 -9.64 1.62 4.74
C PHE A 451 -9.15 2.01 3.32
N HIS A 452 -8.03 1.43 2.87
CA HIS A 452 -7.49 1.73 1.56
C HIS A 452 -8.40 1.21 0.46
N ILE A 453 -8.54 2.00 -0.59
CA ILE A 453 -9.32 1.70 -1.77
C ILE A 453 -8.59 2.23 -3.00
N GLU A 454 -8.51 1.43 -4.05
CA GLU A 454 -8.14 1.88 -5.38
C GLU A 454 -9.41 2.29 -6.12
N SER A 455 -9.28 3.26 -7.01
CA SER A 455 -10.40 3.72 -7.84
C SER A 455 -9.91 4.02 -9.24
N VAL A 456 -10.68 3.61 -10.25
CA VAL A 456 -10.43 3.93 -11.65
C VAL A 456 -11.55 4.84 -12.14
N ALA A 457 -11.19 6.04 -12.56
CA ALA A 457 -12.12 6.99 -13.17
C ALA A 457 -11.91 7.05 -14.69
N LEU A 458 -13.01 7.00 -15.45
CA LEU A 458 -13.03 7.26 -16.88
C LEU A 458 -13.45 8.70 -17.12
N LEU A 459 -12.61 9.43 -17.86
CA LEU A 459 -12.89 10.80 -18.29
C LEU A 459 -12.88 10.88 -19.81
N GLU A 460 -13.82 11.65 -20.36
CA GLU A 460 -13.88 11.97 -21.78
C GLU A 460 -13.84 13.49 -21.97
N ALA A 461 -13.15 13.94 -23.03
CA ALA A 461 -13.11 15.35 -23.41
C ALA A 461 -14.53 15.87 -23.72
N LEU A 462 -14.81 17.13 -23.33
CA LEU A 462 -16.08 17.80 -23.54
C LEU A 462 -16.23 18.28 -25.00
#